data_4871e99c2396d33f553ec64e6e75dd35
#
_entry.id   4871e99c2396d33f553ec64e6e75dd35
#
_cell.length_a   1.000
_cell.length_b   1.000
_cell.length_c   1.000
_cell.angle_alpha   90.00
_cell.angle_beta   90.00
_cell.angle_gamma   90.00
#
_symmetry.space_group_name_H-M   'P 1'
#
loop_
_entity.id
_entity.type
_entity.pdbx_description
1 polymer ?
#
loop_
_entity_poly.entity_id
_entity_poly.type
_entity_poly.pdbx_seq_one_letter_code
_entity_poly.pdbx_strand_id
1 'polypeptide(L)'
;MLRVLSAIRTPHSGISRGLRRASALAAGIAVIGTAAFMPSSAVPHISLVSSTPAKDAHVMTAPREIRLTFSGNIDVTKASLELAAADGRTVTLDSLRAVVDSPKVAVAKITGKLVSGTYTAKWNAVAADGAKGSGDFSFMYMSMMKPE
;
A
#
# COMPACT_ATOMS: atom_id res chain seq x y z
N MET A 1 -33.99 19.69 68.77
CA MET A 1 -33.88 21.13 69.08
C MET A 1 -33.84 21.84 67.73
N LEU A 2 -34.87 22.46 67.53
CA LEU A 2 -35.22 23.86 67.11
C LEU A 2 -34.87 24.18 65.68
N ARG A 3 -35.84 24.23 64.78
CA ARG A 3 -36.72 25.37 64.42
C ARG A 3 -35.87 26.47 63.71
N VAL A 4 -36.22 27.07 62.59
CA VAL A 4 -37.45 27.75 62.17
C VAL A 4 -37.30 28.14 60.71
N LEU A 5 -38.10 27.81 59.79
CA LEU A 5 -39.24 28.53 59.20
C LEU A 5 -39.00 29.94 58.72
N SER A 6 -39.50 30.12 57.54
CA SER A 6 -40.25 31.31 57.06
C SER A 6 -39.49 32.11 55.99
N ALA A 7 -40.07 32.64 54.96
CA ALA A 7 -41.38 32.65 54.35
C ALA A 7 -41.24 33.43 53.03
N ILE A 8 -41.90 32.95 52.03
CA ILE A 8 -42.81 33.62 51.12
C ILE A 8 -42.69 35.17 51.00
N ARG A 9 -42.48 35.63 49.76
CA ARG A 9 -43.32 36.72 49.21
C ARG A 9 -43.00 37.01 47.75
N THR A 10 -43.91 36.71 46.87
CA THR A 10 -44.20 37.46 45.66
C THR A 10 -45.08 38.64 46.05
N PRO A 11 -45.15 39.75 45.35
CA PRO A 11 -46.01 39.86 44.19
C PRO A 11 -45.65 40.90 43.09
N HIS A 12 -46.32 40.71 41.98
CA HIS A 12 -47.01 41.68 41.12
C HIS A 12 -46.25 42.61 40.17
N SER A 13 -46.48 42.31 38.96
CA SER A 13 -47.21 43.10 37.93
C SER A 13 -46.63 44.43 37.54
N GLY A 14 -46.31 44.52 36.27
CA GLY A 14 -46.09 45.75 35.58
C GLY A 14 -46.18 45.58 34.09
N ILE A 15 -47.40 45.66 33.58
CA ILE A 15 -47.72 45.74 32.15
C ILE A 15 -47.28 47.11 31.65
N SER A 16 -46.47 47.15 30.61
CA SER A 16 -46.49 48.29 29.70
C SER A 16 -46.13 47.89 28.27
N ARG A 17 -47.15 48.06 27.46
CA ARG A 17 -47.11 47.97 25.98
C ARG A 17 -46.15 48.98 25.43
N GLY A 18 -45.23 48.59 24.62
CA GLY A 18 -44.35 49.42 23.81
C GLY A 18 -44.09 48.78 22.48
N LEU A 19 -44.98 49.05 21.56
CA LEU A 19 -44.84 48.69 20.15
C LEU A 19 -43.73 49.54 19.52
N ARG A 20 -42.62 48.97 19.24
CA ARG A 20 -41.68 49.57 18.30
C ARG A 20 -41.11 48.50 17.36
N ARG A 21 -41.60 48.62 16.13
CA ARG A 21 -41.02 47.94 14.95
C ARG A 21 -39.58 48.36 14.82
N ALA A 22 -38.67 47.42 14.90
CA ALA A 22 -37.31 47.57 14.43
C ALA A 22 -37.00 46.32 13.61
N SER A 23 -36.92 46.54 12.33
CA SER A 23 -36.40 45.57 11.36
C SER A 23 -34.93 45.34 11.67
N ALA A 24 -34.61 44.18 12.16
CA ALA A 24 -33.23 43.71 12.25
C ALA A 24 -32.98 42.73 11.11
N LEU A 25 -32.18 43.17 10.16
CA LEU A 25 -31.56 42.36 9.13
C LEU A 25 -30.81 41.21 9.79
N ALA A 26 -31.30 40.02 9.57
CA ALA A 26 -30.54 38.80 9.87
C ALA A 26 -29.38 38.70 8.87
N ALA A 27 -28.21 39.15 9.29
CA ALA A 27 -26.97 38.84 8.60
C ALA A 27 -26.71 37.34 8.79
N GLY A 28 -27.08 36.57 7.80
CA GLY A 28 -26.70 35.16 7.72
C GLY A 28 -25.19 35.05 7.51
N ILE A 29 -24.48 34.65 8.54
CA ILE A 29 -23.09 34.23 8.42
C ILE A 29 -23.09 32.89 7.71
N ALA A 30 -22.92 32.90 6.40
CA ALA A 30 -22.58 31.72 5.65
C ALA A 30 -21.16 31.30 6.05
N VAL A 31 -21.05 30.33 6.94
CA VAL A 31 -19.79 29.63 7.19
C VAL A 31 -19.54 28.79 5.94
N ILE A 32 -18.83 29.37 4.98
CA ILE A 32 -18.27 28.62 3.87
C ILE A 32 -17.16 27.76 4.50
N GLY A 33 -17.51 26.51 4.78
CA GLY A 33 -16.55 25.49 5.14
C GLY A 33 -15.59 25.31 3.96
N THR A 34 -14.43 25.95 4.02
CA THR A 34 -13.30 25.61 3.17
C THR A 34 -12.88 24.21 3.54
N ALA A 35 -13.39 23.21 2.80
CA ALA A 35 -12.82 21.90 2.80
C ALA A 35 -11.38 22.07 2.33
N ALA A 36 -10.45 22.02 3.27
CA ALA A 36 -9.04 21.96 2.96
C ALA A 36 -8.83 20.65 2.19
N PHE A 37 -8.73 20.75 0.88
CA PHE A 37 -8.16 19.72 0.06
C PHE A 37 -6.70 19.59 0.52
N MET A 38 -6.47 18.70 1.48
CA MET A 38 -5.12 18.24 1.76
C MET A 38 -4.71 17.42 0.53
N PRO A 39 -3.68 17.84 -0.20
CA PRO A 39 -3.14 16.97 -1.23
C PRO A 39 -2.67 15.69 -0.51
N SER A 40 -3.35 14.59 -0.79
CA SER A 40 -2.86 13.27 -0.42
C SER A 40 -1.53 13.15 -1.15
N SER A 41 -0.43 13.24 -0.42
CA SER A 41 0.88 12.93 -0.96
C SER A 41 0.85 11.45 -1.29
N ALA A 42 0.51 11.13 -2.52
CA ALA A 42 0.64 9.79 -3.03
C ALA A 42 2.12 9.45 -2.92
N VAL A 43 2.46 8.61 -1.94
CA VAL A 43 3.83 8.08 -1.83
C VAL A 43 4.07 7.33 -3.14
N PRO A 44 5.06 7.72 -3.93
CA PRO A 44 5.32 7.01 -5.17
C PRO A 44 5.64 5.55 -4.84
N HIS A 45 4.89 4.65 -5.44
CA HIS A 45 5.07 3.21 -5.30
C HIS A 45 5.58 2.63 -6.61
N ILE A 46 6.63 1.81 -6.53
CA ILE A 46 7.02 0.96 -7.63
C ILE A 46 6.26 -0.36 -7.54
N SER A 47 5.75 -0.84 -8.66
CA SER A 47 4.99 -2.08 -8.74
C SER A 47 5.62 -3.04 -9.75
N LEU A 48 5.43 -4.34 -9.53
CA LEU A 48 5.78 -5.38 -10.48
C LEU A 48 4.73 -5.43 -11.58
N VAL A 49 5.15 -5.22 -12.82
CA VAL A 49 4.27 -5.26 -14.00
C VAL A 49 4.19 -6.66 -14.56
N SER A 50 5.33 -7.36 -14.63
CA SER A 50 5.40 -8.75 -15.11
C SER A 50 6.62 -9.46 -14.56
N SER A 51 6.58 -10.78 -14.59
CA SER A 51 7.69 -11.64 -14.21
C SER A 51 7.86 -12.80 -15.18
N THR A 52 9.05 -13.37 -15.22
CA THR A 52 9.34 -14.63 -15.89
C THR A 52 10.13 -15.51 -14.92
N PRO A 53 9.61 -16.66 -14.50
CA PRO A 53 8.29 -17.20 -14.82
C PRO A 53 7.17 -16.26 -14.40
N ALA A 54 6.04 -16.28 -15.14
CA ALA A 54 4.89 -15.45 -14.80
C ALA A 54 4.23 -15.91 -13.49
N LYS A 55 3.50 -15.02 -12.85
CA LYS A 55 2.67 -15.37 -11.69
C LYS A 55 1.71 -16.50 -12.06
N ASP A 56 1.63 -17.49 -11.18
CA ASP A 56 0.80 -18.69 -11.32
C ASP A 56 1.11 -19.56 -12.55
N ALA A 57 2.26 -19.34 -13.20
CA ALA A 57 2.69 -20.13 -14.34
C ALA A 57 3.07 -21.55 -13.95
N HIS A 58 2.77 -22.49 -14.84
CA HIS A 58 3.23 -23.88 -14.80
C HIS A 58 4.33 -24.05 -15.84
N VAL A 59 5.55 -24.28 -15.40
CA VAL A 59 6.70 -24.43 -16.28
C VAL A 59 7.20 -25.87 -16.26
N MET A 60 7.42 -26.45 -17.44
CA MET A 60 7.90 -27.82 -17.62
C MET A 60 9.42 -27.88 -17.72
N THR A 61 10.06 -26.77 -17.97
CA THR A 61 11.51 -26.64 -18.03
C THR A 61 11.98 -25.83 -16.83
N ALA A 62 13.03 -26.29 -16.16
CA ALA A 62 13.60 -25.55 -15.03
C ALA A 62 14.02 -24.14 -15.46
N PRO A 63 13.44 -23.09 -14.88
CA PRO A 63 13.86 -21.74 -15.20
C PRO A 63 15.30 -21.53 -14.74
N ARG A 64 16.09 -20.84 -15.57
CA ARG A 64 17.49 -20.54 -15.27
C ARG A 64 17.66 -19.17 -14.64
N GLU A 65 16.68 -18.32 -14.77
CA GLU A 65 16.66 -16.97 -14.23
C GLU A 65 15.26 -16.53 -13.86
N ILE A 66 15.18 -15.56 -12.98
CA ILE A 66 13.95 -14.82 -12.71
C ILE A 66 14.13 -13.42 -13.27
N ARG A 67 13.21 -13.02 -14.12
CA ARG A 67 13.16 -11.69 -14.71
C ARG A 67 11.96 -10.94 -14.12
N LEU A 68 12.18 -9.73 -13.66
CA LEU A 68 11.17 -8.86 -13.08
C LEU A 68 11.10 -7.57 -13.89
N THR A 69 9.91 -7.18 -14.32
CA THR A 69 9.66 -5.90 -14.99
C THR A 69 8.83 -5.02 -14.08
N PHE A 70 9.32 -3.83 -13.79
CA PHE A 70 8.71 -2.89 -12.87
C PHE A 70 8.07 -1.70 -13.61
N SER A 71 7.20 -0.98 -12.93
CA SER A 71 6.52 0.22 -13.47
C SER A 71 7.47 1.40 -13.67
N GLY A 72 8.59 1.44 -12.94
CA GLY A 72 9.61 2.49 -13.02
C GLY A 72 11.02 1.94 -13.05
N ASN A 73 12.00 2.82 -13.23
CA ASN A 73 13.42 2.48 -13.18
C ASN A 73 13.81 2.08 -11.77
N ILE A 74 14.53 0.97 -11.61
CA ILE A 74 14.92 0.44 -10.32
C ILE A 74 16.41 0.62 -10.04
N ASP A 75 16.71 0.80 -8.75
CA ASP A 75 18.06 0.73 -8.22
C ASP A 75 18.31 -0.70 -7.72
N VAL A 76 18.94 -1.52 -8.55
CA VAL A 76 19.22 -2.93 -8.23
C VAL A 76 20.12 -3.12 -7.02
N THR A 77 20.87 -2.10 -6.63
CA THR A 77 21.74 -2.16 -5.43
C THR A 77 20.93 -2.10 -4.13
N LYS A 78 19.70 -1.63 -4.20
CA LYS A 78 18.75 -1.51 -3.09
C LYS A 78 17.54 -2.46 -3.24
N ALA A 79 17.57 -3.28 -4.28
CA ALA A 79 16.52 -4.28 -4.52
C ALA A 79 16.97 -5.65 -4.02
N SER A 80 16.01 -6.50 -3.66
CA SER A 80 16.27 -7.88 -3.27
C SER A 80 15.24 -8.82 -3.88
N LEU A 81 15.67 -10.04 -4.13
CA LEU A 81 14.82 -11.14 -4.59
C LEU A 81 15.19 -12.41 -3.82
N GLU A 82 14.21 -13.07 -3.27
CA GLU A 82 14.34 -14.35 -2.60
C GLU A 82 13.42 -15.36 -3.28
N LEU A 83 13.90 -16.58 -3.47
CA LEU A 83 13.12 -17.67 -4.01
C LEU A 83 13.05 -18.80 -2.98
N ALA A 84 11.85 -19.19 -2.58
CA ALA A 84 11.62 -20.27 -1.65
C ALA A 84 10.71 -21.33 -2.27
N ALA A 85 11.02 -22.60 -2.01
CA ALA A 85 10.13 -23.71 -2.33
C ALA A 85 9.00 -23.81 -1.29
N ALA A 86 7.92 -24.49 -1.63
CA ALA A 86 6.76 -24.67 -0.75
C ALA A 86 7.11 -25.42 0.56
N ASP A 87 8.19 -26.19 0.58
CA ASP A 87 8.72 -26.87 1.77
C ASP A 87 9.58 -25.97 2.67
N GLY A 88 9.68 -24.68 2.33
CA GLY A 88 10.45 -23.69 3.09
C GLY A 88 11.94 -23.61 2.73
N ARG A 89 12.43 -24.43 1.81
CA ARG A 89 13.81 -24.35 1.36
C ARG A 89 14.03 -23.10 0.51
N THR A 90 15.04 -22.32 0.83
CA THR A 90 15.48 -21.20 0.00
C THR A 90 16.33 -21.70 -1.15
N VAL A 91 16.04 -21.20 -2.35
CA VAL A 91 16.81 -21.48 -3.56
C VAL A 91 17.84 -20.40 -3.76
N THR A 92 19.08 -20.77 -3.97
CA THR A 92 20.18 -19.80 -4.19
C THR A 92 20.00 -19.09 -5.52
N LEU A 93 20.03 -17.76 -5.45
CA LEU A 93 20.01 -16.86 -6.60
C LEU A 93 21.35 -16.11 -6.68
N ASP A 94 21.74 -15.76 -7.87
CA ASP A 94 22.80 -14.76 -8.10
C ASP A 94 22.27 -13.35 -7.81
N SER A 95 23.15 -12.39 -7.63
CA SER A 95 22.79 -11.00 -7.38
C SER A 95 21.88 -10.45 -8.48
N LEU A 96 20.91 -9.63 -8.08
CA LEU A 96 20.06 -8.93 -9.02
C LEU A 96 20.92 -8.02 -9.91
N ARG A 97 20.62 -8.01 -11.20
CA ARG A 97 21.27 -7.16 -12.20
C ARG A 97 20.22 -6.40 -13.00
N ALA A 98 20.48 -5.14 -13.26
CA ALA A 98 19.71 -4.40 -14.24
C ALA A 98 20.05 -4.90 -15.65
N VAL A 99 19.05 -4.90 -16.52
CA VAL A 99 19.29 -5.13 -17.95
C VAL A 99 19.78 -3.81 -18.56
N VAL A 100 20.89 -3.86 -19.31
CA VAL A 100 21.51 -2.69 -19.91
C VAL A 100 20.48 -1.94 -20.74
N ASP A 101 19.96 -1.52 -21.40
CA ASP A 101 18.95 -0.77 -22.13
C ASP A 101 17.52 -0.86 -21.57
N SER A 102 17.35 -1.46 -20.39
CA SER A 102 16.02 -1.64 -19.77
C SER A 102 16.07 -1.44 -18.26
N PRO A 103 16.20 -0.20 -17.76
CA PRO A 103 16.38 0.08 -16.33
C PRO A 103 15.16 -0.29 -15.47
N LYS A 104 14.05 -0.66 -16.08
CA LYS A 104 12.85 -1.19 -15.41
C LYS A 104 12.90 -2.70 -15.21
N VAL A 105 13.92 -3.37 -15.75
CA VAL A 105 14.01 -4.83 -15.73
C VAL A 105 15.19 -5.27 -14.88
N ALA A 106 14.91 -6.13 -13.91
CA ALA A 106 15.92 -6.83 -13.13
C ALA A 106 15.91 -8.32 -13.42
N VAL A 107 17.08 -8.92 -13.39
CA VAL A 107 17.28 -10.34 -13.61
C VAL A 107 18.17 -10.91 -12.52
N ALA A 108 17.78 -12.05 -11.97
CA ALA A 108 18.62 -12.87 -11.09
C ALA A 108 18.71 -14.29 -11.66
N LYS A 109 19.93 -14.82 -11.80
CA LYS A 109 20.12 -16.21 -12.20
C LYS A 109 19.85 -17.15 -11.05
N ILE A 110 19.22 -18.26 -11.34
CA ILE A 110 18.99 -19.35 -10.39
C ILE A 110 20.22 -20.23 -10.41
N THR A 111 20.97 -20.29 -9.32
CA THR A 111 22.18 -21.12 -9.16
C THR A 111 21.88 -22.34 -8.31
N GLY A 112 20.80 -22.30 -7.53
CA GLY A 112 20.32 -23.44 -6.75
C GLY A 112 19.63 -24.48 -7.63
N LYS A 113 19.63 -25.74 -7.16
CA LYS A 113 18.92 -26.84 -7.82
C LYS A 113 17.41 -26.69 -7.60
N LEU A 114 16.64 -26.74 -8.69
CA LEU A 114 15.21 -26.82 -8.66
C LEU A 114 14.73 -28.28 -8.76
N VAL A 115 13.73 -28.61 -7.97
CA VAL A 115 12.99 -29.88 -8.06
C VAL A 115 11.53 -29.56 -8.36
N SER A 116 10.76 -30.53 -8.83
CA SER A 116 9.33 -30.34 -9.07
C SER A 116 8.64 -29.82 -7.82
N GLY A 117 7.84 -28.78 -7.95
CA GLY A 117 7.13 -28.16 -6.84
C GLY A 117 6.76 -26.71 -7.10
N THR A 118 6.07 -26.11 -6.13
CA THR A 118 5.70 -24.70 -6.16
C THR A 118 6.81 -23.86 -5.54
N TYR A 119 7.09 -22.75 -6.16
CA TYR A 119 8.08 -21.76 -5.73
C TYR A 119 7.42 -20.41 -5.55
N THR A 120 7.80 -19.71 -4.49
CA THR A 120 7.37 -18.34 -4.23
C THR A 120 8.59 -17.41 -4.29
N ALA A 121 8.50 -16.42 -5.14
CA ALA A 121 9.49 -15.36 -5.27
C ALA A 121 9.01 -14.13 -4.51
N LYS A 122 9.77 -13.69 -3.51
CA LYS A 122 9.54 -12.46 -2.74
C LYS A 122 10.52 -11.40 -3.22
N TRP A 123 10.01 -10.23 -3.52
CA TRP A 123 10.82 -9.13 -4.03
C TRP A 123 10.61 -7.85 -3.22
N ASN A 124 11.66 -7.08 -3.10
CA ASN A 124 11.64 -5.69 -2.67
C ASN A 124 12.39 -4.88 -3.71
N ALA A 125 11.85 -3.74 -4.07
CA ALA A 125 12.46 -2.85 -5.04
C ALA A 125 12.42 -1.40 -4.55
N VAL A 126 13.47 -0.67 -4.89
CA VAL A 126 13.56 0.77 -4.71
C VAL A 126 13.79 1.36 -6.09
N ALA A 127 12.94 2.29 -6.48
CA ALA A 127 13.11 3.01 -7.74
C ALA A 127 14.21 4.05 -7.66
N ALA A 128 14.70 4.51 -8.79
CA ALA A 128 15.74 5.54 -8.88
C ALA A 128 15.30 6.88 -8.24
N ASP A 129 14.00 7.15 -8.20
CA ASP A 129 13.37 8.31 -7.54
C ASP A 129 13.11 8.11 -6.03
N GLY A 130 13.47 6.94 -5.48
CA GLY A 130 13.27 6.59 -4.08
C GLY A 130 11.92 5.92 -3.78
N ALA A 131 11.04 5.73 -4.75
CA ALA A 131 9.80 4.98 -4.59
C ALA A 131 10.09 3.53 -4.17
N LYS A 132 9.33 3.00 -3.22
CA LYS A 132 9.52 1.64 -2.70
C LYS A 132 8.33 0.76 -3.08
N GLY A 133 8.61 -0.50 -3.32
CA GLY A 133 7.59 -1.52 -3.53
C GLY A 133 8.09 -2.88 -3.09
N SER A 134 7.16 -3.74 -2.70
CA SER A 134 7.45 -5.12 -2.34
C SER A 134 6.24 -5.99 -2.69
N GLY A 135 6.47 -7.26 -2.86
CA GLY A 135 5.42 -8.22 -3.12
C GLY A 135 6.00 -9.61 -3.31
N ASP A 136 5.13 -10.52 -3.67
CA ASP A 136 5.48 -11.88 -3.99
C ASP A 136 4.64 -12.40 -5.15
N PHE A 137 5.13 -13.45 -5.78
CA PHE A 137 4.39 -14.24 -6.75
C PHE A 137 4.88 -15.69 -6.70
N SER A 138 4.02 -16.60 -7.09
CA SER A 138 4.34 -18.03 -7.14
C SER A 138 4.29 -18.56 -8.56
N PHE A 139 5.04 -19.61 -8.80
CA PHE A 139 4.96 -20.42 -10.02
C PHE A 139 5.21 -21.89 -9.67
N MET A 140 4.76 -22.80 -10.52
CA MET A 140 4.97 -24.23 -10.35
C MET A 140 5.93 -24.74 -11.40
N TYR A 141 6.97 -25.44 -10.96
CA TYR A 141 7.87 -26.18 -11.84
C TYR A 141 7.56 -27.67 -11.76
N MET A 142 7.30 -28.29 -12.91
CA MET A 142 7.09 -29.71 -13.04
C MET A 142 8.18 -30.29 -13.93
N SER A 143 9.13 -31.03 -13.35
CA SER A 143 10.10 -31.77 -14.13
C SER A 143 9.40 -32.90 -14.89
N MET A 144 9.54 -32.93 -16.20
CA MET A 144 9.21 -34.12 -16.93
C MET A 144 10.23 -35.18 -16.54
N MET A 145 9.84 -36.17 -15.73
CA MET A 145 10.63 -37.39 -15.59
C MET A 145 10.71 -38.01 -16.98
N LYS A 146 11.91 -38.02 -17.55
CA LYS A 146 12.17 -38.90 -18.69
C LYS A 146 11.99 -40.32 -18.15
N PRO A 147 11.04 -41.14 -18.67
CA PRO A 147 10.99 -42.54 -18.33
C PRO A 147 12.34 -43.17 -18.76
N GLU A 148 13.00 -43.80 -17.82
CA GLU A 148 14.16 -44.66 -18.12
C GLU A 148 13.72 -45.87 -18.93
#